data_23558dffc48b4d4404ebb23ad6dd2c08
#
_entry.id   23558dffc48b4d4404ebb23ad6dd2c08
#
_cell.length_a   1.000
_cell.length_b   1.000
_cell.length_c   1.000
_cell.angle_alpha   90.00
_cell.angle_beta   90.00
_cell.angle_gamma   90.00
#
_symmetry.space_group_name_H-M   'P 1'
#
loop_
_entity.id
_entity.type
_entity.pdbx_description
1 polymer ?
#
loop_
_entity_poly.entity_id
_entity_poly.type
_entity_poly.pdbx_seq_one_letter_code
_entity_poly.pdbx_strand_id
1 'polypeptide(L)'
;MTSSSLRRRVAGTAATVLLIGAGALATAPSAAAKANLLSIDKVSLHTPGLQVKVTYSCDVGMDHELVANATTLNHSPHDQSIAAGTVKKDRLVCDYEQHVALVTLRPAAGAHFDKGDKVKATVFYFDNDGFRYGDTETVAVL
;
A
#
# COMPACT_ATOMS: atom_id res chain seq x y z
N MET A 1 52.90 -1.33 73.14
CA MET A 1 53.82 -0.38 72.48
C MET A 1 53.13 -0.03 71.16
N THR A 2 52.35 1.06 71.15
CA THR A 2 52.65 2.32 70.45
C THR A 2 52.94 2.09 68.96
N SER A 3 52.23 2.63 67.99
CA SER A 3 51.85 3.99 67.74
C SER A 3 50.97 3.98 66.48
N SER A 4 49.87 4.61 66.54
CA SER A 4 49.49 5.95 66.02
C SER A 4 49.69 6.17 64.52
N SER A 5 48.60 6.39 63.91
CA SER A 5 48.15 7.59 63.18
C SER A 5 48.63 7.67 61.74
N LEU A 6 47.76 7.89 60.83
CA LEU A 6 47.41 9.22 60.39
C LEU A 6 46.26 9.20 59.36
N ARG A 7 45.29 9.99 59.66
CA ARG A 7 44.23 10.38 58.76
C ARG A 7 44.82 11.13 57.56
N ARG A 8 44.41 10.81 56.35
CA ARG A 8 44.25 11.84 55.32
C ARG A 8 42.98 11.64 54.57
N ARG A 9 42.04 12.48 54.88
CA ARG A 9 40.87 12.74 54.08
C ARG A 9 41.34 13.44 52.81
N VAL A 10 41.06 12.88 51.66
CA VAL A 10 41.08 13.63 50.38
C VAL A 10 39.65 13.55 49.87
N ALA A 11 38.96 14.65 50.02
CA ALA A 11 37.69 14.89 49.37
C ALA A 11 38.02 15.23 47.93
N GLY A 12 37.79 14.27 47.06
CA GLY A 12 37.83 14.46 45.61
C GLY A 12 36.38 14.58 45.12
N THR A 13 35.92 15.77 44.95
CA THR A 13 34.67 16.07 44.24
C THR A 13 34.85 15.74 42.79
N ALA A 14 34.41 14.57 42.36
CA ALA A 14 34.27 14.25 40.98
C ALA A 14 32.95 14.87 40.46
N ALA A 15 33.07 16.02 39.81
CA ALA A 15 31.99 16.61 39.07
C ALA A 15 31.67 15.71 37.85
N THR A 16 30.64 14.92 37.96
CA THR A 16 30.12 14.14 36.84
C THR A 16 29.35 15.13 35.94
N VAL A 17 29.98 15.56 34.87
CA VAL A 17 29.32 16.27 33.79
C VAL A 17 28.49 15.25 33.03
N LEU A 18 27.21 15.22 33.30
CA LEU A 18 26.21 14.58 32.46
C LEU A 18 26.04 15.38 31.17
N LEU A 19 26.77 14.99 30.14
CA LEU A 19 26.49 15.39 28.77
C LEU A 19 25.20 14.68 28.37
N ILE A 20 24.09 15.38 28.53
CA ILE A 20 22.83 15.01 27.89
C ILE A 20 23.02 15.30 26.42
N GLY A 21 23.53 14.32 25.69
CA GLY A 21 23.46 14.30 24.24
C GLY A 21 22.00 14.20 23.83
N ALA A 22 21.38 15.31 23.50
CA ALA A 22 20.14 15.33 22.76
C ALA A 22 20.44 14.73 21.38
N GLY A 23 20.39 13.41 21.30
CA GLY A 23 20.35 12.71 20.04
C GLY A 23 19.05 13.11 19.34
N ALA A 24 19.14 14.07 18.44
CA ALA A 24 18.12 14.26 17.43
C ALA A 24 18.05 12.95 16.65
N LEU A 25 17.11 12.09 17.02
CA LEU A 25 16.67 11.02 16.16
C LEU A 25 16.05 11.71 14.94
N ALA A 26 16.88 11.99 13.96
CA ALA A 26 16.42 12.30 12.62
C ALA A 26 15.63 11.06 12.19
N THR A 27 14.33 11.11 12.38
CA THR A 27 13.40 10.19 11.69
C THR A 27 13.56 10.52 10.22
N ALA A 28 14.50 9.84 9.57
CA ALA A 28 14.56 9.84 8.12
C ALA A 28 13.17 9.42 7.65
N PRO A 29 12.47 10.24 6.85
CA PRO A 29 11.24 9.82 6.27
C PRO A 29 11.55 8.53 5.51
N SER A 30 10.80 7.49 5.79
CA SER A 30 10.92 6.22 5.07
C SER A 30 10.44 6.42 3.63
N ALA A 31 11.22 7.13 2.83
CA ALA A 31 10.92 7.38 1.42
C ALA A 31 10.92 6.08 0.60
N ALA A 32 11.55 5.02 1.12
CA ALA A 32 11.61 3.73 0.43
C ALA A 32 10.32 2.89 0.53
N ALA A 33 9.36 3.25 1.39
CA ALA A 33 8.16 2.45 1.60
C ALA A 33 6.95 2.91 0.77
N LYS A 34 7.07 3.97 -0.02
CA LYS A 34 5.96 4.54 -0.78
C LYS A 34 5.92 4.13 -2.25
N ALA A 35 7.01 3.58 -2.76
CA ALA A 35 7.05 3.11 -4.14
C ALA A 35 6.07 1.95 -4.33
N ASN A 36 5.17 2.09 -5.30
CA ASN A 36 4.21 1.05 -5.69
C ASN A 36 3.16 0.67 -4.63
N LEU A 37 2.74 1.62 -3.80
CA LEU A 37 1.55 1.42 -2.96
C LEU A 37 0.36 1.11 -3.85
N LEU A 38 -0.42 0.12 -3.46
CA LEU A 38 -1.65 -0.25 -4.13
C LEU A 38 -2.67 -0.75 -3.10
N SER A 39 -3.84 -0.11 -3.06
CA SER A 39 -4.92 -0.43 -2.12
C SER A 39 -6.26 -0.30 -2.80
N ILE A 40 -7.14 -1.27 -2.58
CA ILE A 40 -8.53 -1.21 -3.03
C ILE A 40 -9.37 -0.56 -1.93
N ASP A 41 -9.90 0.62 -2.20
CA ASP A 41 -10.72 1.38 -1.25
C ASP A 41 -12.19 0.97 -1.29
N LYS A 42 -12.71 0.67 -2.50
CA LYS A 42 -14.12 0.35 -2.70
C LYS A 42 -14.34 -0.40 -4.01
N VAL A 43 -15.25 -1.35 -3.96
CA VAL A 43 -15.85 -1.99 -5.14
C VAL A 43 -17.34 -1.66 -5.15
N SER A 44 -17.89 -1.26 -6.28
CA SER A 44 -19.29 -0.88 -6.41
C SER A 44 -19.86 -1.23 -7.78
N LEU A 45 -21.17 -1.42 -7.83
CA LEU A 45 -21.88 -1.55 -9.10
C LEU A 45 -21.74 -0.28 -9.95
N HIS A 46 -21.50 -0.47 -11.23
CA HIS A 46 -21.45 0.60 -12.23
C HIS A 46 -21.89 0.04 -13.58
N THR A 47 -23.15 0.20 -13.86
CA THR A 47 -23.81 -0.42 -15.05
C THR A 47 -23.03 -0.15 -16.34
N PRO A 48 -22.72 -1.16 -17.14
CA PRO A 48 -23.16 -2.57 -17.02
C PRO A 48 -22.26 -3.47 -16.15
N GLY A 49 -21.18 -2.98 -15.55
CA GLY A 49 -20.23 -3.77 -14.78
C GLY A 49 -19.97 -3.22 -13.39
N LEU A 50 -18.70 -3.04 -13.06
CA LEU A 50 -18.25 -2.59 -11.75
C LEU A 50 -17.34 -1.36 -11.85
N GLN A 51 -17.17 -0.66 -10.75
CA GLN A 51 -16.14 0.34 -10.56
C GLN A 51 -15.34 0.03 -9.30
N VAL A 52 -14.03 0.05 -9.44
CA VAL A 52 -13.08 -0.14 -8.33
C VAL A 52 -12.38 1.19 -8.07
N LYS A 53 -12.50 1.69 -6.85
CA LYS A 53 -11.73 2.83 -6.37
C LYS A 53 -10.43 2.32 -5.77
N VAL A 54 -9.32 2.86 -6.24
CA VAL A 54 -7.98 2.41 -5.90
C VAL A 54 -7.14 3.60 -5.46
N THR A 55 -6.47 3.49 -4.31
CA THR A 55 -5.37 4.37 -3.93
C THR A 55 -4.07 3.73 -4.40
N TYR A 56 -3.25 4.48 -5.11
CA TYR A 56 -2.01 4.01 -5.70
C TYR A 56 -0.89 5.04 -5.57
N SER A 57 0.35 4.59 -5.67
CA SER A 57 1.52 5.45 -5.89
C SER A 57 2.46 4.76 -6.86
N CYS A 58 3.17 5.54 -7.66
CA CYS A 58 4.13 5.03 -8.60
C CYS A 58 5.30 6.00 -8.81
N ASP A 59 6.42 5.44 -9.22
CA ASP A 59 7.65 6.19 -9.44
C ASP A 59 7.59 6.95 -10.76
N VAL A 60 8.25 8.10 -10.81
CA VAL A 60 8.38 8.89 -12.03
C VAL A 60 9.04 8.05 -13.13
N GLY A 61 8.44 8.07 -14.32
CA GLY A 61 8.97 7.39 -15.50
C GLY A 61 8.63 5.90 -15.58
N MET A 62 7.84 5.35 -14.66
CA MET A 62 7.36 3.98 -14.78
C MET A 62 6.42 3.82 -15.99
N ASP A 63 6.65 2.76 -16.76
CA ASP A 63 5.87 2.43 -17.95
C ASP A 63 4.94 1.24 -17.67
N HIS A 64 3.84 1.52 -16.98
CA HIS A 64 2.89 0.49 -16.59
C HIS A 64 1.44 0.99 -16.65
N GLU A 65 0.53 0.05 -16.64
CA GLU A 65 -0.91 0.26 -16.54
C GLU A 65 -1.41 -0.26 -15.21
N LEU A 66 -2.50 0.30 -14.72
CA LEU A 66 -3.22 -0.21 -13.55
C LEU A 66 -4.38 -1.08 -14.04
N VAL A 67 -4.32 -2.36 -13.74
CA VAL A 67 -5.30 -3.34 -14.16
C VAL A 67 -6.12 -3.80 -12.98
N ALA A 68 -7.43 -3.88 -13.15
CA ALA A 68 -8.32 -4.46 -12.17
C ALA A 68 -9.21 -5.52 -12.81
N ASN A 69 -9.47 -6.59 -12.09
CA ASN A 69 -10.46 -7.59 -12.44
C ASN A 69 -11.31 -7.97 -11.22
N ALA A 70 -12.48 -8.50 -11.48
CA ALA A 70 -13.39 -8.98 -10.46
C ALA A 70 -14.09 -10.25 -10.91
N THR A 71 -14.34 -11.14 -9.94
CA THR A 71 -15.04 -12.40 -10.16
C THR A 71 -16.05 -12.61 -9.05
N THR A 72 -17.27 -13.05 -9.40
CA THR A 72 -18.29 -13.44 -8.40
C THR A 72 -17.86 -14.71 -7.65
N LEU A 73 -18.14 -14.76 -6.35
CA LEU A 73 -17.78 -15.88 -5.47
C LEU A 73 -19.00 -16.73 -5.04
N ASN A 74 -20.20 -16.19 -5.16
CA ASN A 74 -21.44 -16.85 -4.71
C ASN A 74 -22.13 -17.68 -5.81
N HIS A 75 -21.47 -17.81 -6.95
CA HIS A 75 -21.96 -18.65 -8.06
C HIS A 75 -21.10 -19.90 -8.24
N SER A 76 -21.65 -20.89 -8.91
CA SER A 76 -20.86 -22.08 -9.25
C SER A 76 -19.72 -21.71 -10.22
N PRO A 77 -18.64 -22.51 -10.29
CA PRO A 77 -17.52 -22.19 -11.17
C PRO A 77 -17.88 -22.01 -12.65
N HIS A 78 -19.01 -22.60 -13.09
CA HIS A 78 -19.50 -22.48 -14.45
C HIS A 78 -20.35 -21.22 -14.70
N ASP A 79 -20.85 -20.59 -13.63
CA ASP A 79 -21.73 -19.41 -13.69
C ASP A 79 -21.06 -18.16 -13.14
N GLN A 80 -19.75 -18.18 -12.97
CA GLN A 80 -19.01 -17.02 -12.48
C GLN A 80 -19.05 -15.87 -13.47
N SER A 81 -19.45 -14.71 -13.00
CA SER A 81 -19.32 -13.46 -13.73
C SER A 81 -17.94 -12.88 -13.51
N ILE A 82 -17.31 -12.46 -14.61
CA ILE A 82 -15.98 -11.87 -14.62
C ILE A 82 -16.07 -10.48 -15.27
N ALA A 83 -15.37 -9.52 -14.70
CA ALA A 83 -15.20 -8.19 -15.28
C ALA A 83 -13.73 -7.75 -15.19
N ALA A 84 -13.28 -6.96 -16.14
CA ALA A 84 -11.93 -6.43 -16.17
C ALA A 84 -11.91 -4.99 -16.68
N GLY A 85 -10.88 -4.25 -16.27
CA GLY A 85 -10.65 -2.88 -16.71
C GLY A 85 -9.21 -2.44 -16.49
N THR A 86 -8.83 -1.39 -17.20
CA THR A 86 -7.46 -0.86 -17.19
C THR A 86 -7.50 0.65 -17.15
N VAL A 87 -6.63 1.25 -16.34
CA VAL A 87 -6.25 2.66 -16.44
C VAL A 87 -4.88 2.70 -17.08
N LYS A 88 -4.84 3.30 -18.26
CA LYS A 88 -3.60 3.39 -19.05
C LYS A 88 -2.60 4.35 -18.40
N LYS A 89 -1.32 4.15 -18.69
CA LYS A 89 -0.19 4.94 -18.25
C LYS A 89 -0.40 6.45 -18.35
N ASP A 90 -0.93 6.93 -19.45
CA ASP A 90 -1.17 8.35 -19.72
C ASP A 90 -2.23 9.00 -18.82
N ARG A 91 -2.96 8.17 -18.07
CA ARG A 91 -3.96 8.59 -17.06
C ARG A 91 -3.50 8.38 -15.63
N LEU A 92 -2.33 7.82 -15.41
CA LEU A 92 -1.72 7.67 -14.10
C LEU A 92 -0.80 8.84 -13.81
N VAL A 93 -0.85 9.35 -12.60
CA VAL A 93 0.10 10.35 -12.11
C VAL A 93 1.15 9.61 -11.28
N CYS A 94 2.40 9.59 -11.78
CA CYS A 94 3.53 8.92 -11.14
C CYS A 94 4.55 9.99 -10.71
N ASP A 95 4.49 10.38 -9.45
CA ASP A 95 5.28 11.45 -8.84
C ASP A 95 5.72 11.12 -7.42
N TYR A 96 5.72 9.83 -7.06
CA TYR A 96 5.97 9.27 -5.72
C TYR A 96 4.88 9.57 -4.68
N GLU A 97 3.87 10.38 -5.01
CA GLU A 97 2.77 10.69 -4.11
C GLU A 97 1.61 9.70 -4.28
N GLN A 98 0.67 9.75 -3.35
CA GLN A 98 -0.53 8.92 -3.40
C GLN A 98 -1.62 9.58 -4.24
N HIS A 99 -2.18 8.83 -5.15
CA HIS A 99 -3.28 9.23 -6.01
C HIS A 99 -4.44 8.24 -5.92
N VAL A 100 -5.60 8.69 -6.39
CA VAL A 100 -6.80 7.86 -6.47
C VAL A 100 -7.19 7.68 -7.93
N ALA A 101 -7.42 6.42 -8.32
CA ALA A 101 -7.98 6.06 -9.61
C ALA A 101 -9.34 5.39 -9.46
N LEU A 102 -10.20 5.61 -10.44
CA LEU A 102 -11.44 4.86 -10.64
C LEU A 102 -11.29 3.96 -11.85
N VAL A 103 -11.22 2.66 -11.60
CA VAL A 103 -11.12 1.66 -12.67
C VAL A 103 -12.50 1.12 -12.98
N THR A 104 -12.99 1.40 -14.17
CA THR A 104 -14.27 0.84 -14.65
C THR A 104 -14.03 -0.52 -15.24
N LEU A 105 -14.69 -1.54 -14.67
CA LEU A 105 -14.61 -2.92 -15.11
C LEU A 105 -15.79 -3.23 -16.04
N ARG A 106 -15.48 -3.71 -17.21
CA ARG A 106 -16.48 -4.20 -18.18
C ARG A 106 -16.69 -5.70 -17.99
N PRO A 107 -17.95 -6.16 -17.90
CA PRO A 107 -18.22 -7.59 -17.80
C PRO A 107 -17.84 -8.31 -19.09
N ALA A 108 -17.39 -9.55 -18.95
CA ALA A 108 -17.22 -10.46 -20.07
C ALA A 108 -18.60 -10.74 -20.73
N ALA A 109 -18.59 -11.25 -21.96
CA ALA A 109 -19.82 -11.56 -22.66
C ALA A 109 -20.70 -12.55 -21.86
N GLY A 110 -21.95 -12.16 -21.60
CA GLY A 110 -22.89 -12.92 -20.79
C GLY A 110 -22.71 -12.78 -19.27
N ALA A 111 -21.68 -12.11 -18.80
CA ALA A 111 -21.51 -11.85 -17.37
C ALA A 111 -22.36 -10.66 -16.92
N HIS A 112 -22.89 -10.75 -15.72
CA HIS A 112 -23.64 -9.68 -15.05
C HIS A 112 -23.34 -9.67 -13.56
N PHE A 113 -23.57 -8.55 -12.93
CA PHE A 113 -23.34 -8.33 -11.50
C PHE A 113 -24.56 -7.67 -10.90
N ASP A 114 -25.03 -8.23 -9.79
CA ASP A 114 -26.21 -7.76 -9.09
C ASP A 114 -25.89 -7.27 -7.68
N LYS A 115 -26.81 -6.46 -7.14
CA LYS A 115 -26.72 -6.04 -5.75
C LYS A 115 -26.81 -7.26 -4.82
N GLY A 116 -25.85 -7.38 -3.91
CA GLY A 116 -25.72 -8.50 -2.99
C GLY A 116 -24.74 -9.57 -3.45
N ASP A 117 -24.24 -9.49 -4.69
CA ASP A 117 -23.18 -10.39 -5.13
C ASP A 117 -21.92 -10.21 -4.30
N LYS A 118 -21.32 -11.33 -3.93
CA LYS A 118 -20.01 -11.36 -3.31
C LYS A 118 -18.96 -11.50 -4.41
N VAL A 119 -18.07 -10.51 -4.49
CA VAL A 119 -17.04 -10.45 -5.52
C VAL A 119 -15.65 -10.42 -4.91
N LYS A 120 -14.71 -11.09 -5.55
CA LYS A 120 -13.28 -10.89 -5.34
C LYS A 120 -12.76 -9.94 -6.40
N ALA A 121 -12.23 -8.81 -5.99
CA ALA A 121 -11.56 -7.85 -6.84
C ALA A 121 -10.04 -7.95 -6.62
N THR A 122 -9.29 -7.94 -7.71
CA THR A 122 -7.83 -7.93 -7.71
C THR A 122 -7.35 -6.77 -8.54
N VAL A 123 -6.37 -6.04 -8.03
CA VAL A 123 -5.74 -4.91 -8.72
C VAL A 123 -4.23 -5.11 -8.73
N PHE A 124 -3.59 -4.78 -9.81
CA PHE A 124 -2.15 -4.93 -10.00
C PHE A 124 -1.64 -3.96 -11.06
N TYR A 125 -0.34 -3.72 -11.04
CA TYR A 125 0.36 -3.07 -12.14
C TYR A 125 0.76 -4.08 -13.19
N PHE A 126 0.72 -3.67 -14.45
CA PHE A 126 1.14 -4.46 -15.59
C PHE A 126 2.04 -3.60 -16.46
N ASP A 127 3.28 -4.04 -16.67
CA ASP A 127 4.25 -3.30 -17.46
C ASP A 127 4.22 -3.68 -18.95
N ASN A 128 4.96 -2.93 -19.76
CA ASN A 128 5.02 -3.18 -21.18
C ASN A 128 5.76 -4.48 -21.57
N ASP A 129 6.55 -5.02 -20.64
CA ASP A 129 7.27 -6.29 -20.83
C ASP A 129 6.39 -7.51 -20.51
N GLY A 130 5.17 -7.28 -20.05
CA GLY A 130 4.20 -8.33 -19.72
C GLY A 130 4.31 -8.87 -18.30
N PHE A 131 4.98 -8.16 -17.40
CA PHE A 131 5.06 -8.55 -16.00
C PHE A 131 3.99 -7.89 -15.16
N ARG A 132 3.45 -8.68 -14.25
CA ARG A 132 2.49 -8.27 -13.23
C ARG A 132 3.20 -8.09 -11.89
N TYR A 133 2.90 -7.00 -11.17
CA TYR A 133 3.47 -6.74 -9.85
C TYR A 133 2.55 -5.84 -9.00
N GLY A 134 2.85 -5.75 -7.70
CA GLY A 134 2.12 -4.93 -6.77
C GLY A 134 0.68 -5.39 -6.54
N ASP A 135 0.45 -6.70 -6.50
CA ASP A 135 -0.88 -7.28 -6.35
C ASP A 135 -1.55 -6.92 -5.03
N THR A 136 -2.80 -6.52 -5.12
CA THR A 136 -3.71 -6.41 -3.97
C THR A 136 -5.06 -7.01 -4.32
N GLU A 137 -5.72 -7.62 -3.33
CA GLU A 137 -7.05 -8.17 -3.52
C GLU A 137 -7.97 -7.86 -2.33
N THR A 138 -9.25 -7.82 -2.60
CA THR A 138 -10.29 -7.68 -1.58
C THR A 138 -11.53 -8.48 -1.97
N VAL A 139 -12.31 -8.83 -0.96
CA VAL A 139 -13.64 -9.40 -1.14
C VAL A 139 -14.66 -8.38 -0.68
N ALA A 140 -15.62 -8.08 -1.54
CA ALA A 140 -16.68 -7.11 -1.28
C ALA A 140 -18.05 -7.71 -1.59
N VAL A 141 -19.08 -7.14 -0.96
CA VAL A 141 -20.50 -7.37 -1.32
C VAL A 141 -20.99 -6.11 -2.02
N LEU A 142 -21.58 -6.30 -3.21
CA LEU A 142 -22.07 -5.21 -4.08
C LEU A 142 -23.35 -4.56 -3.58
#